data_da08602dd2e52f04bf4032862d4cbda5
#
_entry.id   da08602dd2e52f04bf4032862d4cbda5
#
_cell.length_a   1.000
_cell.length_b   1.000
_cell.length_c   1.000
_cell.angle_alpha   90.00
_cell.angle_beta   90.00
_cell.angle_gamma   90.00
#
_symmetry.space_group_name_H-M   'P 1'
#
loop_
_entity.id
_entity.type
_entity.pdbx_description
1 polymer ?
#
loop_
_entity_poly.entity_id
_entity_poly.type
_entity_poly.pdbx_seq_one_letter_code
_entity_poly.pdbx_strand_id
1 'polypeptide(L)'
;MHHEKRVVILIGILSGICISLGFIRPFDGVITLSELVLQLSGSRGELSMSCNLVELIGFMLRMMPNYIMILVFGNKLYGHFCTASIYVFSRCPNRMKWYGKEMLQLINFICIFELVFLSTTAIASVLRYQVIFSVGGFILLGCHALIFMLWNFTLVL
;
A
#
# COMPACT_ATOMS: atom_id res chain seq x y z
N MET A 1 10.59 10.80 14.32
CA MET A 1 10.17 9.38 14.30
C MET A 1 8.71 9.12 14.71
N HIS A 2 8.21 9.64 15.85
CA HIS A 2 6.78 9.47 16.22
C HIS A 2 5.79 10.20 15.31
N HIS A 3 6.13 11.40 14.86
CA HIS A 3 5.28 12.20 13.95
C HIS A 3 5.11 11.51 12.59
N GLU A 4 6.16 10.97 12.04
CA GLU A 4 6.16 10.30 10.73
C GLU A 4 5.28 9.03 10.73
N LYS A 5 5.37 8.21 11.80
CA LYS A 5 4.49 7.04 11.94
C LYS A 5 3.01 7.43 11.97
N ARG A 6 2.67 8.54 12.64
CA ARG A 6 1.29 9.04 12.66
C ARG A 6 0.79 9.46 11.29
N VAL A 7 1.66 10.13 10.50
CA VAL A 7 1.32 10.53 9.12
C VAL A 7 1.06 9.30 8.25
N VAL A 8 1.91 8.28 8.35
CA VAL A 8 1.75 7.02 7.60
C VAL A 8 0.43 6.33 7.95
N ILE A 9 0.12 6.25 9.25
CA ILE A 9 -1.11 5.63 9.75
C ILE A 9 -2.34 6.42 9.23
N LEU A 10 -2.31 7.76 9.30
CA LEU A 10 -3.39 8.60 8.80
C LEU A 10 -3.63 8.42 7.30
N ILE A 11 -2.55 8.40 6.51
CA ILE A 11 -2.65 8.17 5.06
C ILE A 11 -3.22 6.77 4.80
N GLY A 12 -2.77 5.74 5.52
CA GLY A 12 -3.29 4.38 5.40
C GLY A 12 -4.79 4.28 5.71
N ILE A 13 -5.23 4.92 6.80
CA ILE A 13 -6.65 4.95 7.20
C ILE A 13 -7.50 5.67 6.15
N LEU A 14 -7.13 6.89 5.77
CA LEU A 14 -7.87 7.68 4.80
C LEU A 14 -7.97 6.96 3.46
N SER A 15 -6.88 6.41 2.97
CA SER A 15 -6.85 5.68 1.71
C SER A 15 -7.68 4.39 1.76
N GLY A 16 -7.63 3.64 2.86
CA GLY A 16 -8.42 2.44 3.05
C GLY A 16 -9.93 2.72 3.04
N ILE A 17 -10.36 3.80 3.72
CA ILE A 17 -11.76 4.24 3.72
C ILE A 17 -12.18 4.69 2.31
N CYS A 18 -11.38 5.53 1.65
CA CYS A 18 -11.70 6.02 0.30
C CYS A 18 -11.85 4.88 -0.71
N ILE A 19 -10.96 3.89 -0.66
CA ILE A 19 -11.03 2.73 -1.57
C ILE A 19 -12.23 1.85 -1.24
N SER A 20 -12.49 1.58 0.04
CA SER A 20 -13.64 0.81 0.43
C SER A 20 -14.96 1.45 -0.02
N LEU A 21 -15.09 2.76 0.12
CA LEU A 21 -16.30 3.48 -0.28
C LEU A 21 -16.47 3.60 -1.81
N GLY A 22 -15.37 3.81 -2.52
CA GLY A 22 -15.39 4.13 -3.95
C GLY A 22 -15.38 2.93 -4.88
N PHE A 23 -14.66 1.88 -4.51
CA PHE A 23 -14.29 0.81 -5.45
C PHE A 23 -14.82 -0.58 -5.09
N ILE A 24 -15.14 -0.83 -3.82
CA ILE A 24 -15.68 -2.13 -3.42
C ILE A 24 -17.19 -2.14 -3.67
N ARG A 25 -17.61 -2.95 -4.65
CA ARG A 25 -19.01 -3.15 -5.02
C ARG A 25 -19.30 -4.65 -5.09
N PRO A 26 -19.86 -5.25 -4.04
CA PRO A 26 -20.25 -6.65 -4.06
C PRO A 26 -21.47 -6.88 -4.96
N PHE A 27 -21.55 -8.06 -5.54
CA PHE A 27 -22.78 -8.59 -6.11
C PHE A 27 -23.70 -8.98 -4.93
N ASP A 28 -24.95 -8.55 -4.96
CA ASP A 28 -26.00 -8.89 -3.97
C ASP A 28 -25.67 -8.58 -2.48
N GLY A 29 -24.77 -7.64 -2.19
CA GLY A 29 -24.44 -7.25 -0.82
C GLY A 29 -23.58 -8.24 -0.04
N VAL A 30 -23.19 -9.34 -0.65
CA VAL A 30 -22.29 -10.36 -0.08
C VAL A 30 -20.97 -10.35 -0.85
N ILE A 31 -19.85 -10.36 -0.15
CA ILE A 31 -18.51 -10.39 -0.76
C ILE A 31 -17.69 -11.48 -0.10
N THR A 32 -16.97 -12.27 -0.89
CA THR A 32 -15.95 -13.17 -0.35
C THR A 32 -14.65 -12.43 -0.12
N LEU A 33 -13.84 -12.86 0.86
CA LEU A 33 -12.54 -12.24 1.12
C LEU A 33 -11.62 -12.29 -0.11
N SER A 34 -11.68 -13.36 -0.90
CA SER A 34 -10.93 -13.48 -2.16
C SER A 34 -11.36 -12.46 -3.21
N GLU A 35 -12.65 -12.24 -3.34
CA GLU A 35 -13.20 -11.24 -4.27
C GLU A 35 -12.83 -9.81 -3.85
N LEU A 36 -12.85 -9.53 -2.55
CA LEU A 36 -12.39 -8.25 -1.99
C LEU A 36 -10.94 -7.97 -2.38
N VAL A 37 -10.06 -8.96 -2.24
CA VAL A 37 -8.64 -8.82 -2.64
C VAL A 37 -8.50 -8.64 -4.15
N LEU A 38 -9.26 -9.37 -4.95
CA LEU A 38 -9.27 -9.20 -6.41
C LEU A 38 -9.76 -7.81 -6.82
N GLN A 39 -10.80 -7.29 -6.17
CA GLN A 39 -11.27 -5.93 -6.42
C GLN A 39 -10.26 -4.86 -5.99
N LEU A 40 -9.50 -5.09 -4.93
CA LEU A 40 -8.36 -4.25 -4.53
C LEU A 40 -7.26 -4.27 -5.59
N SER A 41 -6.95 -5.44 -6.15
CA SER A 41 -5.95 -5.60 -7.22
C SER A 41 -6.38 -5.01 -8.58
N GLY A 42 -7.64 -4.58 -8.71
CA GLY A 42 -8.16 -4.01 -9.95
C GLY A 42 -8.82 -5.02 -10.88
N SER A 43 -8.80 -6.30 -10.56
CA SER A 43 -9.49 -7.33 -11.33
C SER A 43 -10.99 -7.30 -10.99
N ARG A 44 -11.80 -6.80 -11.90
CA ARG A 44 -13.23 -7.18 -11.95
C ARG A 44 -13.28 -8.45 -12.77
N GLY A 45 -13.82 -9.53 -12.26
CA GLY A 45 -13.82 -10.89 -12.81
C GLY A 45 -14.25 -11.08 -14.28
N GLU A 46 -14.47 -10.04 -15.04
CA GLU A 46 -14.64 -10.07 -16.49
C GLU A 46 -13.39 -9.50 -17.14
N LEU A 47 -12.55 -10.38 -17.67
CA LEU A 47 -11.51 -10.04 -18.64
C LEU A 47 -12.18 -9.60 -19.95
N SER A 48 -12.81 -8.43 -19.96
CA SER A 48 -13.14 -7.82 -21.24
C SER A 48 -11.84 -7.32 -21.87
N MET A 49 -11.46 -7.88 -22.99
CA MET A 49 -10.27 -7.47 -23.76
C MET A 49 -10.33 -6.01 -24.28
N SER A 50 -11.42 -5.30 -24.03
CA SER A 50 -11.55 -3.88 -24.35
C SER A 50 -11.07 -3.04 -23.17
N CYS A 51 -9.84 -2.54 -23.26
CA CYS A 51 -9.29 -1.59 -22.31
C CYS A 51 -10.08 -0.27 -22.41
N ASN A 52 -11.15 -0.15 -21.61
CA ASN A 52 -11.94 1.05 -21.54
C ASN A 52 -11.22 2.12 -20.72
N LEU A 53 -11.22 3.35 -21.20
CA LEU A 53 -10.59 4.51 -20.53
C LEU A 53 -11.07 4.65 -19.06
N VAL A 54 -12.32 4.30 -18.79
CA VAL A 54 -12.91 4.29 -17.45
C VAL A 54 -12.24 3.27 -16.52
N GLU A 55 -11.89 2.09 -17.04
CA GLU A 55 -11.19 1.05 -16.27
C GLU A 55 -9.76 1.46 -15.97
N LEU A 56 -9.08 2.10 -16.92
CA LEU A 56 -7.75 2.65 -16.73
C LEU A 56 -7.73 3.72 -15.65
N ILE A 57 -8.66 4.67 -15.70
CA ILE A 57 -8.80 5.70 -14.67
C ILE A 57 -9.11 5.06 -13.31
N GLY A 58 -10.00 4.08 -13.26
CA GLY A 58 -10.33 3.33 -12.06
C GLY A 58 -9.10 2.62 -11.45
N PHE A 59 -8.26 2.03 -12.29
CA PHE A 59 -6.99 1.42 -11.86
C PHE A 59 -6.02 2.46 -11.28
N MET A 60 -5.82 3.57 -11.99
CA MET A 60 -4.95 4.67 -11.52
C MET A 60 -5.40 5.23 -10.16
N LEU A 61 -6.72 5.42 -9.97
CA LEU A 61 -7.26 5.90 -8.70
C LEU A 61 -7.04 4.91 -7.55
N ARG A 62 -7.09 3.59 -7.81
CA ARG A 62 -6.79 2.56 -6.79
C ARG A 62 -5.32 2.56 -6.40
N MET A 63 -4.42 2.87 -7.34
CA MET A 63 -2.98 2.96 -7.08
C MET A 63 -2.56 4.27 -6.40
N MET A 64 -3.45 5.28 -6.33
CA MET A 64 -3.16 6.59 -5.72
C MET A 64 -2.55 6.51 -4.30
N PRO A 65 -3.03 5.67 -3.38
CA PRO A 65 -2.42 5.55 -2.05
C PRO A 65 -0.95 5.15 -2.11
N ASN A 66 -0.60 4.24 -3.00
CA ASN A 66 0.78 3.80 -3.20
C ASN A 66 1.64 4.93 -3.77
N TYR A 67 1.13 5.71 -4.73
CA TYR A 67 1.84 6.87 -5.27
C TYR A 67 2.08 7.94 -4.19
N ILE A 68 1.10 8.20 -3.33
CA ILE A 68 1.27 9.15 -2.21
C ILE A 68 2.37 8.64 -1.26
N MET A 69 2.39 7.34 -0.96
CA MET A 69 3.44 6.74 -0.15
C MET A 69 4.82 6.88 -0.79
N ILE A 70 4.94 6.59 -2.07
CA ILE A 70 6.19 6.73 -2.83
C ILE A 70 6.69 8.17 -2.81
N LEU A 71 5.80 9.14 -3.01
CA LEU A 71 6.17 10.57 -2.97
C LEU A 71 6.65 11.01 -1.58
N VAL A 72 5.95 10.59 -0.52
CA VAL A 72 6.31 10.94 0.87
C VAL A 72 7.66 10.34 1.25
N PHE A 73 7.89 9.06 0.96
CA PHE A 73 9.13 8.38 1.33
C PHE A 73 10.27 8.61 0.35
N GLY A 74 9.98 8.71 -0.94
CA GLY A 74 10.97 9.04 -1.96
C GLY A 74 11.61 10.39 -1.72
N ASN A 75 10.82 11.40 -1.36
CA ASN A 75 11.32 12.73 -1.02
C ASN A 75 12.18 12.70 0.26
N LYS A 76 11.81 11.90 1.25
CA LYS A 76 12.60 11.70 2.47
C LYS A 76 13.93 11.01 2.18
N LEU A 77 13.91 9.93 1.40
CA LEU A 77 15.12 9.23 0.99
C LEU A 77 16.04 10.14 0.19
N TYR A 78 15.50 10.87 -0.78
CA TYR A 78 16.25 11.84 -1.55
C TYR A 78 16.93 12.88 -0.65
N GLY A 79 16.19 13.45 0.31
CA GLY A 79 16.76 14.39 1.29
C GLY A 79 17.89 13.78 2.14
N HIS A 80 17.72 12.53 2.59
CA HIS A 80 18.75 11.83 3.36
C HIS A 80 19.97 11.46 2.53
N PHE A 81 19.79 10.99 1.29
CA PHE A 81 20.89 10.55 0.44
C PHE A 81 21.59 11.68 -0.31
N CYS A 82 20.87 12.69 -0.77
CA CYS A 82 21.46 13.78 -1.56
C CYS A 82 21.96 14.95 -0.73
N THR A 83 21.24 15.31 0.35
CA THR A 83 21.62 16.50 1.16
C THR A 83 22.53 16.13 2.34
N ALA A 84 22.28 15.00 2.99
CA ALA A 84 23.08 14.57 4.13
C ALA A 84 24.31 13.74 3.73
N SER A 85 24.37 13.22 2.49
CA SER A 85 25.42 12.28 2.07
C SER A 85 26.83 12.83 2.22
N ILE A 86 27.06 14.09 1.86
CA ILE A 86 28.41 14.72 1.92
C ILE A 86 28.90 14.79 3.36
N TYR A 87 28.03 15.15 4.30
CA TYR A 87 28.38 15.27 5.72
C TYR A 87 28.43 13.92 6.44
N VAL A 88 27.54 13.01 6.10
CA VAL A 88 27.45 11.67 6.72
C VAL A 88 28.57 10.77 6.22
N PHE A 89 28.90 10.82 4.91
CA PHE A 89 29.96 10.01 4.34
C PHE A 89 31.37 10.40 4.81
N SER A 90 31.58 11.65 5.22
CA SER A 90 32.85 12.10 5.79
C SER A 90 33.05 11.70 7.26
N ARG A 91 31.95 11.45 8.01
CA ARG A 91 31.99 11.21 9.46
C ARG A 91 31.64 9.77 9.89
N CYS A 92 30.98 8.98 9.05
CA CYS A 92 30.60 7.63 9.40
C CYS A 92 31.62 6.59 8.96
N PRO A 93 32.30 5.91 9.90
CA PRO A 93 33.29 4.86 9.57
C PRO A 93 32.65 3.61 8.94
N ASN A 94 31.36 3.37 9.15
CA ASN A 94 30.64 2.18 8.70
C ASN A 94 29.41 2.53 7.85
N ARG A 95 29.66 2.90 6.58
CA ARG A 95 28.64 3.32 5.61
C ARG A 95 27.55 2.26 5.38
N MET A 96 27.93 0.98 5.35
CA MET A 96 27.00 -0.14 5.15
C MET A 96 26.01 -0.30 6.32
N LYS A 97 26.45 -0.11 7.55
CA LYS A 97 25.54 -0.17 8.71
C LYS A 97 24.56 0.98 8.73
N TRP A 98 24.99 2.16 8.33
CA TRP A 98 24.10 3.32 8.23
C TRP A 98 23.04 3.10 7.14
N TYR A 99 23.47 2.71 5.94
CA TYR A 99 22.57 2.37 4.82
C TYR A 99 21.56 1.28 5.20
N GLY A 100 22.03 0.19 5.79
CA GLY A 100 21.17 -0.90 6.24
C GLY A 100 20.11 -0.44 7.26
N LYS A 101 20.45 0.48 8.16
CA LYS A 101 19.50 1.04 9.13
C LYS A 101 18.40 1.88 8.46
N GLU A 102 18.76 2.71 7.48
CA GLU A 102 17.80 3.53 6.72
C GLU A 102 16.88 2.64 5.88
N MET A 103 17.41 1.59 5.22
CA MET A 103 16.61 0.61 4.48
C MET A 103 15.64 -0.14 5.38
N LEU A 104 16.08 -0.56 6.57
CA LEU A 104 15.24 -1.25 7.54
C LEU A 104 14.11 -0.35 8.07
N GLN A 105 14.39 0.93 8.25
CA GLN A 105 13.38 1.93 8.58
C GLN A 105 12.34 2.08 7.46
N LEU A 106 12.78 2.15 6.21
CA LEU A 106 11.90 2.24 5.05
C LEU A 106 10.96 1.04 4.98
N ILE A 107 11.50 -0.17 5.06
CA ILE A 107 10.72 -1.41 5.06
C ILE A 107 9.67 -1.39 6.18
N ASN A 108 10.07 -0.98 7.39
CA ASN A 108 9.14 -0.89 8.52
C ASN A 108 7.99 0.10 8.27
N PHE A 109 8.24 1.24 7.62
CA PHE A 109 7.20 2.19 7.27
C PHE A 109 6.25 1.64 6.21
N ILE A 110 6.79 0.97 5.18
CA ILE A 110 5.99 0.32 4.14
C ILE A 110 5.10 -0.77 4.77
N CYS A 111 5.66 -1.62 5.65
CA CYS A 111 4.90 -2.63 6.37
C CYS A 111 3.75 -2.03 7.20
N ILE A 112 4.03 -0.97 7.95
CA ILE A 112 3.00 -0.30 8.76
C ILE A 112 1.89 0.26 7.86
N PHE A 113 2.24 0.90 6.76
CA PHE A 113 1.27 1.43 5.81
C PHE A 113 0.37 0.33 5.24
N GLU A 114 0.95 -0.74 4.70
CA GLU A 114 0.21 -1.85 4.10
C GLU A 114 -0.71 -2.53 5.12
N LEU A 115 -0.22 -2.79 6.33
CA LEU A 115 -1.04 -3.38 7.39
C LEU A 115 -2.22 -2.49 7.76
N VAL A 116 -2.00 -1.19 7.94
CA VAL A 116 -3.06 -0.23 8.26
C VAL A 116 -4.04 -0.11 7.10
N PHE A 117 -3.56 0.01 5.87
CA PHE A 117 -4.38 0.12 4.67
C PHE A 117 -5.28 -1.10 4.48
N LEU A 118 -4.72 -2.31 4.54
CA LEU A 118 -5.49 -3.55 4.37
C LEU A 118 -6.47 -3.78 5.52
N SER A 119 -6.07 -3.51 6.77
CA SER A 119 -6.95 -3.66 7.93
C SER A 119 -8.12 -2.67 7.88
N THR A 120 -7.89 -1.41 7.54
CA THR A 120 -8.96 -0.41 7.42
C THR A 120 -9.90 -0.73 6.27
N THR A 121 -9.39 -1.18 5.13
CA THR A 121 -10.22 -1.59 4.00
C THR A 121 -11.06 -2.82 4.35
N ALA A 122 -10.48 -3.82 5.03
CA ALA A 122 -11.20 -5.00 5.48
C ALA A 122 -12.31 -4.64 6.50
N ILE A 123 -11.99 -3.83 7.51
CA ILE A 123 -12.96 -3.40 8.52
C ILE A 123 -14.09 -2.60 7.88
N ALA A 124 -13.78 -1.64 7.00
CA ALA A 124 -14.79 -0.84 6.32
C ALA A 124 -15.70 -1.70 5.42
N SER A 125 -15.14 -2.74 4.80
CA SER A 125 -15.90 -3.70 3.99
C SER A 125 -16.81 -4.58 4.84
N VAL A 126 -16.34 -5.07 5.99
CA VAL A 126 -17.15 -5.87 6.93
C VAL A 126 -18.29 -5.06 7.53
N LEU A 127 -18.07 -3.78 7.81
CA LEU A 127 -19.11 -2.90 8.33
C LEU A 127 -20.21 -2.59 7.31
N ARG A 128 -19.90 -2.65 6.02
CA ARG A 128 -20.81 -2.27 4.94
C ARG A 128 -21.50 -3.47 4.28
N TYR A 129 -20.82 -4.62 4.26
CA TYR A 129 -21.25 -5.81 3.52
C TYR A 129 -21.11 -7.06 4.37
N GLN A 130 -21.82 -8.10 3.99
CA GLN A 130 -21.63 -9.43 4.58
C GLN A 130 -20.38 -10.06 3.95
N VAL A 131 -19.30 -10.12 4.71
CA VAL A 131 -18.04 -10.71 4.25
C VAL A 131 -17.95 -12.16 4.64
N ILE A 132 -17.81 -13.04 3.66
CA ILE A 132 -17.56 -14.48 3.88
C ILE A 132 -16.04 -14.71 3.94
N PHE A 133 -15.57 -15.17 5.10
CA PHE A 133 -14.17 -15.50 5.30
C PHE A 133 -13.86 -16.89 4.74
N SER A 134 -12.83 -16.96 3.88
CA SER A 134 -12.31 -18.22 3.33
C SER A 134 -10.81 -18.33 3.55
N VAL A 135 -10.31 -19.52 3.76
CA VAL A 135 -8.85 -19.77 3.94
C VAL A 135 -8.08 -19.30 2.70
N GLY A 136 -8.61 -19.57 1.51
CA GLY A 136 -8.02 -19.10 0.25
C GLY A 136 -7.95 -17.57 0.16
N GLY A 137 -8.97 -16.87 0.71
CA GLY A 137 -8.97 -15.40 0.78
C GLY A 137 -7.86 -14.83 1.66
N PHE A 138 -7.55 -15.48 2.79
CA PHE A 138 -6.42 -15.05 3.64
C PHE A 138 -5.06 -15.25 2.97
N ILE A 139 -4.87 -16.36 2.25
CA ILE A 139 -3.65 -16.61 1.48
C ILE A 139 -3.50 -15.55 0.38
N LEU A 140 -4.56 -15.26 -0.35
CA LEU A 140 -4.58 -14.21 -1.37
C LEU A 140 -4.27 -12.83 -0.79
N LEU A 141 -4.82 -12.49 0.36
CA LEU A 141 -4.54 -11.23 1.07
C LEU A 141 -3.06 -11.13 1.44
N GLY A 142 -2.46 -12.21 1.95
CA GLY A 142 -1.04 -12.27 2.25
C GLY A 142 -0.16 -12.10 1.01
N CYS A 143 -0.48 -12.79 -0.09
CA CYS A 143 0.22 -12.62 -1.37
C CYS A 143 0.11 -11.19 -1.90
N HIS A 144 -1.08 -10.60 -1.85
CA HIS A 144 -1.33 -9.22 -2.25
C HIS A 144 -0.47 -8.24 -1.44
N ALA A 145 -0.47 -8.37 -0.10
CA ALA A 145 0.36 -7.56 0.78
C ALA A 145 1.84 -7.66 0.42
N LEU A 146 2.37 -8.87 0.20
CA LEU A 146 3.77 -9.08 -0.19
C LEU A 146 4.10 -8.44 -1.54
N ILE A 147 3.24 -8.60 -2.55
CA ILE A 147 3.44 -8.00 -3.87
C ILE A 147 3.49 -6.47 -3.77
N PHE A 148 2.55 -5.87 -3.04
CA PHE A 148 2.52 -4.42 -2.87
C PHE A 148 3.68 -3.88 -2.03
N MET A 149 4.11 -4.62 -1.01
CA MET A 149 5.32 -4.27 -0.25
C MET A 149 6.57 -4.26 -1.14
N LEU A 150 6.75 -5.30 -1.96
CA LEU A 150 7.86 -5.38 -2.91
C LEU A 150 7.80 -4.27 -3.95
N TRP A 151 6.60 -4.00 -4.49
CA TRP A 151 6.37 -2.93 -5.44
C TRP A 151 6.72 -1.55 -4.86
N ASN A 152 6.19 -1.23 -3.68
CA ASN A 152 6.50 0.03 -3.00
C ASN A 152 8.00 0.15 -2.68
N PHE A 153 8.63 -0.94 -2.25
CA PHE A 153 10.06 -0.96 -1.97
C PHE A 153 10.91 -0.69 -3.22
N THR A 154 10.59 -1.34 -4.34
CA THR A 154 11.33 -1.16 -5.61
C THR A 154 11.14 0.23 -6.22
N LEU A 155 9.97 0.85 -6.03
CA LEU A 155 9.71 2.19 -6.58
C LEU A 155 10.30 3.33 -5.73
N VAL A 156 10.57 3.07 -4.45
CA VAL A 156 11.19 4.06 -3.56
C VAL A 156 12.71 4.01 -3.62
N LEU A 157 13.32 2.88 -4.02
CA LEU A 157 14.75 2.71 -4.25
C LEU A 157 15.21 3.37 -5.55
#